data_7610cbdb20893681b31468348a6d3233
#
_entry.id   7610cbdb20893681b31468348a6d3233
#
_cell.length_a   1.000
_cell.length_b   1.000
_cell.length_c   1.000
_cell.angle_alpha   90.00
_cell.angle_beta   90.00
_cell.angle_gamma   90.00
#
_symmetry.space_group_name_H-M   'P 1'
#
loop_
_entity.id
_entity.type
_entity.pdbx_description
1 polymer ?
#
loop_
_entity_poly.entity_id
_entity_poly.type
_entity_poly.pdbx_seq_one_letter_code
_entity_poly.pdbx_strand_id
1 'polypeptide(L)'
;MPTIKPKNITALISAYSRSDLNELDETLNSLWGQNLAAESVLLITDGPTPNKLNQVISYHQLHHPKLTTIQLEENQGIDPALQQGLAEINNEFFARINSDDITLPHRVEHQIIFLQNHSDIAAAGTAVIESDDHIYQKTKNLNLATTKIRSLPEKDDDTVRYCRINSPLNHPSMMARTAIIRQSGGYRQLHFMEDYGLWAQLISIGARLHNLPEPLTYFRTLTAQIQRRTGVGILKPKWQIQQNLISYGITSKPQAIFNLIVRTFYRTIPRPTLKK
;
A
#
# COMPACT_ATOMS: atom_id res chain seq x y z
N MET A 1 17.91 24.45 -8.42
CA MET A 1 17.10 23.22 -8.27
C MET A 1 17.88 22.28 -7.39
N PRO A 2 17.30 21.68 -6.35
CA PRO A 2 18.00 20.68 -5.57
C PRO A 2 18.36 19.52 -6.49
N THR A 3 19.61 19.09 -6.48
CA THR A 3 20.10 17.92 -7.23
C THR A 3 19.43 16.70 -6.63
N ILE A 4 18.42 16.17 -7.31
CA ILE A 4 17.78 14.90 -6.95
C ILE A 4 18.88 13.84 -7.01
N LYS A 5 19.21 13.22 -5.88
CA LYS A 5 20.04 12.02 -5.87
C LYS A 5 19.10 10.85 -6.15
N PRO A 6 19.06 10.30 -7.40
CA PRO A 6 18.09 9.27 -7.77
C PRO A 6 18.37 7.91 -7.13
N LYS A 7 19.47 7.77 -6.42
CA LYS A 7 19.99 6.51 -5.91
C LYS A 7 19.65 6.39 -4.42
N ASN A 8 18.58 5.74 -4.07
CA ASN A 8 18.30 5.25 -2.71
C ASN A 8 16.85 4.82 -2.55
N ILE A 9 16.20 4.34 -3.60
CA ILE A 9 14.80 3.91 -3.56
C ILE A 9 14.69 2.47 -4.00
N THR A 10 14.04 1.63 -3.18
CA THR A 10 13.59 0.29 -3.58
C THR A 10 12.08 0.31 -3.81
N ALA A 11 11.60 -0.16 -4.95
CA ALA A 11 10.20 -0.51 -5.12
C ALA A 11 9.96 -1.90 -4.53
N LEU A 12 9.11 -2.00 -3.49
CA LEU A 12 8.77 -3.26 -2.82
C LEU A 12 7.40 -3.76 -3.27
N ILE A 13 7.38 -4.93 -3.89
CA ILE A 13 6.19 -5.60 -4.39
C ILE A 13 6.02 -6.94 -3.69
N SER A 14 4.78 -7.35 -3.43
CA SER A 14 4.47 -8.71 -3.00
C SER A 14 3.49 -9.37 -3.97
N ALA A 15 3.76 -10.61 -4.35
CA ALA A 15 2.89 -11.45 -5.17
C ALA A 15 2.70 -12.82 -4.50
N TYR A 16 1.74 -13.60 -4.92
CA TYR A 16 1.48 -14.94 -4.41
C TYR A 16 0.88 -15.82 -5.50
N SER A 17 0.61 -17.08 -5.20
CA SER A 17 0.15 -18.08 -6.19
C SER A 17 -1.10 -17.73 -6.98
N ARG A 18 -1.94 -16.78 -6.46
CA ARG A 18 -3.19 -16.34 -7.11
C ARG A 18 -3.09 -14.91 -7.70
N SER A 19 -1.90 -14.32 -7.72
CA SER A 19 -1.70 -13.04 -8.42
C SER A 19 -2.02 -13.22 -9.90
N ASP A 20 -2.77 -12.27 -10.47
CA ASP A 20 -3.07 -12.28 -11.90
C ASP A 20 -1.83 -11.96 -12.72
N LEU A 21 -1.63 -12.68 -13.80
CA LEU A 21 -0.43 -12.59 -14.64
C LEU A 21 -0.34 -11.26 -15.37
N ASN A 22 -1.47 -10.82 -15.93
CA ASN A 22 -1.54 -9.58 -16.70
C ASN A 22 -1.42 -8.36 -15.80
N GLU A 23 -2.06 -8.42 -14.62
CA GLU A 23 -1.97 -7.35 -13.62
C GLU A 23 -0.54 -7.18 -13.11
N LEU A 24 0.17 -8.28 -12.80
CA LEU A 24 1.57 -8.23 -12.41
C LEU A 24 2.47 -7.68 -13.51
N ASP A 25 2.25 -8.12 -14.77
CA ASP A 25 2.97 -7.61 -15.94
C ASP A 25 2.77 -6.09 -16.10
N GLU A 26 1.51 -5.63 -16.03
CA GLU A 26 1.18 -4.21 -16.13
C GLU A 26 1.76 -3.41 -14.95
N THR A 27 1.75 -3.97 -13.73
CA THR A 27 2.39 -3.34 -12.56
C THR A 27 3.88 -3.15 -12.79
N LEU A 28 4.59 -4.20 -13.20
CA LEU A 28 6.03 -4.14 -13.45
C LEU A 28 6.36 -3.18 -14.60
N ASN A 29 5.60 -3.23 -15.70
CA ASN A 29 5.76 -2.28 -16.81
C ASN A 29 5.56 -0.83 -16.36
N SER A 30 4.62 -0.55 -15.46
CA SER A 30 4.39 0.79 -14.91
C SER A 30 5.58 1.32 -14.09
N LEU A 31 6.36 0.44 -13.48
CA LEU A 31 7.60 0.80 -12.77
C LEU A 31 8.74 1.14 -13.72
N TRP A 32 8.84 0.43 -14.82
CA TRP A 32 9.84 0.73 -15.84
C TRP A 32 9.55 2.04 -16.57
N GLY A 33 8.28 2.42 -16.65
CA GLY A 33 7.79 3.67 -17.24
C GLY A 33 7.83 4.89 -16.31
N GLN A 34 8.45 4.82 -15.13
CA GLN A 34 8.57 5.97 -14.23
C GLN A 34 9.55 7.02 -14.80
N ASN A 35 9.22 8.31 -14.70
CA ASN A 35 10.10 9.42 -15.06
C ASN A 35 11.41 9.40 -14.25
N LEU A 36 11.30 9.06 -12.98
CA LEU A 36 12.42 8.76 -12.10
C LEU A 36 12.31 7.30 -11.64
N ALA A 37 13.11 6.43 -12.24
CA ALA A 37 13.12 5.01 -11.91
C ALA A 37 13.70 4.75 -10.51
N ALA A 38 13.12 3.80 -9.78
CA ALA A 38 13.73 3.26 -8.57
C ALA A 38 15.11 2.65 -8.88
N GLU A 39 16.00 2.66 -7.90
CA GLU A 39 17.33 2.04 -8.03
C GLU A 39 17.24 0.52 -8.11
N SER A 40 16.34 -0.06 -7.34
CA SER A 40 16.07 -1.50 -7.31
C SER A 40 14.56 -1.77 -7.20
N VAL A 41 14.15 -2.91 -7.69
CA VAL A 41 12.80 -3.46 -7.51
C VAL A 41 12.95 -4.80 -6.81
N LEU A 42 12.31 -4.95 -5.67
CA LEU A 42 12.28 -6.18 -4.89
C LEU A 42 10.88 -6.79 -4.92
N LEU A 43 10.75 -7.94 -5.55
CA LEU A 43 9.52 -8.71 -5.60
C LEU A 43 9.59 -9.88 -4.62
N ILE A 44 8.72 -9.90 -3.64
CA ILE A 44 8.58 -11.04 -2.72
C ILE A 44 7.43 -11.91 -3.20
N THR A 45 7.69 -13.20 -3.40
CA THR A 45 6.64 -14.19 -3.64
C THR A 45 6.30 -14.92 -2.35
N ASP A 46 5.06 -14.80 -1.90
CA ASP A 46 4.55 -15.40 -0.68
C ASP A 46 4.19 -16.87 -0.94
N GLY A 47 5.19 -17.71 -0.78
CA GLY A 47 5.17 -19.14 -1.08
C GLY A 47 5.42 -19.48 -2.55
N PRO A 48 5.36 -20.78 -2.90
CA PRO A 48 5.54 -21.26 -4.26
C PRO A 48 4.53 -20.68 -5.23
N THR A 49 5.01 -20.31 -6.42
CA THR A 49 4.20 -19.68 -7.47
C THR A 49 4.07 -20.60 -8.70
N PRO A 50 2.93 -20.53 -9.43
CA PRO A 50 2.74 -21.29 -10.65
C PRO A 50 3.77 -20.94 -11.74
N ASN A 51 4.12 -21.92 -12.59
CA ASN A 51 5.10 -21.75 -13.67
C ASN A 51 4.81 -20.53 -14.57
N LYS A 52 3.55 -20.25 -14.87
CA LYS A 52 3.17 -19.07 -15.67
C LYS A 52 3.52 -17.76 -15.00
N LEU A 53 3.35 -17.65 -13.67
CA LEU A 53 3.73 -16.46 -12.92
C LEU A 53 5.26 -16.31 -12.91
N ASN A 54 5.99 -17.42 -12.73
CA ASN A 54 7.44 -17.43 -12.80
C ASN A 54 7.97 -17.02 -14.17
N GLN A 55 7.27 -17.36 -15.25
CA GLN A 55 7.63 -16.93 -16.60
C GLN A 55 7.52 -15.39 -16.76
N VAL A 56 6.44 -14.77 -16.25
CA VAL A 56 6.29 -13.31 -16.25
C VAL A 56 7.44 -12.67 -15.45
N ILE A 57 7.71 -13.16 -14.25
CA ILE A 57 8.79 -12.65 -13.40
C ILE A 57 10.15 -12.78 -14.10
N SER A 58 10.45 -13.96 -14.64
CA SER A 58 11.73 -14.22 -15.34
C SER A 58 11.90 -13.35 -16.59
N TYR A 59 10.81 -13.12 -17.33
CA TYR A 59 10.83 -12.20 -18.47
C TYR A 59 11.26 -10.80 -18.05
N HIS A 60 10.67 -10.26 -16.97
CA HIS A 60 11.05 -8.94 -16.47
C HIS A 60 12.47 -8.92 -15.90
N GLN A 61 12.92 -9.98 -15.22
CA GLN A 61 14.31 -10.05 -14.72
C GLN A 61 15.35 -10.03 -15.84
N LEU A 62 15.04 -10.69 -16.95
CA LEU A 62 15.93 -10.73 -18.12
C LEU A 62 16.10 -9.34 -18.76
N HIS A 63 15.01 -8.57 -18.82
CA HIS A 63 15.00 -7.24 -19.46
C HIS A 63 15.32 -6.09 -18.50
N HIS A 64 15.15 -6.31 -17.21
CA HIS A 64 15.33 -5.31 -16.15
C HIS A 64 16.17 -5.87 -15.00
N PRO A 65 17.53 -5.84 -15.10
CA PRO A 65 18.44 -6.41 -14.09
C PRO A 65 18.30 -5.84 -12.67
N LYS A 66 17.56 -4.75 -12.52
CA LYS A 66 17.24 -4.15 -11.22
C LYS A 66 16.14 -4.91 -10.45
N LEU A 67 15.45 -5.85 -11.09
CA LEU A 67 14.44 -6.69 -10.47
C LEU A 67 15.12 -7.88 -9.79
N THR A 68 15.03 -7.91 -8.46
CA THR A 68 15.40 -9.06 -7.64
C THR A 68 14.16 -9.71 -7.06
N THR A 69 14.22 -11.02 -6.82
CA THR A 69 13.10 -11.78 -6.27
C THR A 69 13.52 -12.59 -5.06
N ILE A 70 12.63 -12.67 -4.07
CA ILE A 70 12.76 -13.57 -2.94
C ILE A 70 11.47 -14.41 -2.89
N GLN A 71 11.61 -15.72 -2.86
CA GLN A 71 10.47 -16.62 -2.69
C GLN A 71 10.49 -17.19 -1.28
N LEU A 72 9.37 -17.01 -0.56
CA LEU A 72 9.16 -17.69 0.72
C LEU A 72 8.89 -19.17 0.51
N GLU A 73 9.23 -19.99 1.49
CA GLU A 73 9.03 -21.45 1.41
C GLU A 73 7.54 -21.83 1.36
N GLU A 74 6.70 -21.08 2.09
CA GLU A 74 5.26 -21.28 2.16
C GLU A 74 4.49 -19.96 2.16
N ASN A 75 3.18 -20.00 1.86
CA ASN A 75 2.32 -18.84 1.93
C ASN A 75 1.98 -18.51 3.40
N GLN A 76 2.55 -17.43 3.91
CA GLN A 76 2.37 -16.95 5.28
C GLN A 76 1.45 -15.72 5.38
N GLY A 77 1.04 -15.16 4.23
CA GLY A 77 0.26 -13.94 4.12
C GLY A 77 1.11 -12.71 3.84
N ILE A 78 0.43 -11.60 3.53
CA ILE A 78 1.07 -10.37 3.06
C ILE A 78 2.03 -9.75 4.09
N ASP A 79 1.71 -9.83 5.39
CA ASP A 79 2.49 -9.18 6.44
C ASP A 79 3.90 -9.79 6.58
N PRO A 80 4.07 -11.12 6.70
CA PRO A 80 5.39 -11.75 6.73
C PRO A 80 6.17 -11.51 5.43
N ALA A 81 5.51 -11.55 4.28
CA ALA A 81 6.15 -11.29 3.00
C ALA A 81 6.71 -9.87 2.92
N LEU A 82 5.93 -8.86 3.32
CA LEU A 82 6.39 -7.47 3.36
C LEU A 82 7.46 -7.25 4.44
N GLN A 83 7.36 -7.92 5.58
CA GLN A 83 8.37 -7.85 6.64
C GLN A 83 9.70 -8.43 6.17
N GLN A 84 9.69 -9.57 5.48
CA GLN A 84 10.89 -10.14 4.86
C GLN A 84 11.48 -9.19 3.83
N GLY A 85 10.63 -8.63 2.94
CA GLY A 85 11.08 -7.65 1.96
C GLY A 85 11.70 -6.41 2.62
N LEU A 86 11.08 -5.89 3.67
CA LEU A 86 11.62 -4.76 4.42
C LEU A 86 13.00 -5.07 5.04
N ALA A 87 13.25 -6.30 5.48
CA ALA A 87 14.55 -6.71 6.03
C ALA A 87 15.67 -6.65 4.98
N GLU A 88 15.37 -6.90 3.71
CA GLU A 88 16.34 -6.96 2.62
C GLU A 88 16.62 -5.59 1.96
N ILE A 89 15.80 -4.58 2.23
CA ILE A 89 15.98 -3.25 1.63
C ILE A 89 17.17 -2.54 2.27
N ASN A 90 18.18 -2.18 1.48
CA ASN A 90 19.33 -1.41 1.93
C ASN A 90 19.24 0.09 1.59
N ASN A 91 18.28 0.48 0.75
CA ASN A 91 18.07 1.85 0.34
C ASN A 91 17.40 2.70 1.44
N GLU A 92 17.69 4.00 1.44
CA GLU A 92 17.13 4.96 2.40
C GLU A 92 15.60 5.01 2.36
N PHE A 93 15.05 4.89 1.15
CA PHE A 93 13.61 4.94 0.92
C PHE A 93 13.12 3.66 0.25
N PHE A 94 11.86 3.34 0.52
CA PHE A 94 11.16 2.35 -0.30
C PHE A 94 9.74 2.81 -0.63
N ALA A 95 9.28 2.42 -1.82
CA ALA A 95 7.92 2.62 -2.29
C ALA A 95 7.18 1.28 -2.26
N ARG A 96 6.05 1.21 -1.57
CA ARG A 96 5.17 0.03 -1.56
C ARG A 96 4.29 0.05 -2.81
N ILE A 97 4.20 -1.08 -3.48
CA ILE A 97 3.42 -1.25 -4.71
C ILE A 97 2.70 -2.60 -4.63
N ASN A 98 1.40 -2.61 -4.89
CA ASN A 98 0.67 -3.86 -5.02
C ASN A 98 0.96 -4.49 -6.39
N SER A 99 0.86 -5.81 -6.47
CA SER A 99 1.07 -6.56 -7.73
C SER A 99 -0.09 -6.45 -8.73
N ASP A 100 -1.13 -5.71 -8.37
CA ASP A 100 -2.36 -5.52 -9.15
C ASP A 100 -2.67 -4.04 -9.45
N ASP A 101 -1.79 -3.10 -9.06
CA ASP A 101 -2.00 -1.66 -9.24
C ASP A 101 -1.05 -1.08 -10.30
N ILE A 102 -1.42 0.07 -10.90
CA ILE A 102 -0.57 0.78 -11.86
C ILE A 102 0.00 2.03 -11.21
N THR A 103 1.31 2.16 -11.26
CA THR A 103 2.06 3.32 -10.75
C THR A 103 2.15 4.37 -11.86
N LEU A 104 1.56 5.57 -11.65
CA LEU A 104 1.62 6.63 -12.66
C LEU A 104 3.03 7.21 -12.81
N PRO A 105 3.41 7.74 -13.99
CA PRO A 105 4.82 8.04 -14.33
C PRO A 105 5.56 8.98 -13.39
N HIS A 106 4.87 9.92 -12.74
CA HIS A 106 5.49 10.93 -11.85
C HIS A 106 5.53 10.50 -10.37
N ARG A 107 5.04 9.31 -10.01
CA ARG A 107 4.87 8.94 -8.60
C ARG A 107 6.18 8.94 -7.84
N VAL A 108 7.16 8.21 -8.32
CA VAL A 108 8.45 8.07 -7.62
C VAL A 108 9.15 9.41 -7.51
N GLU A 109 9.13 10.22 -8.58
CA GLU A 109 9.72 11.55 -8.63
C GLU A 109 9.09 12.50 -7.60
N HIS A 110 7.76 12.64 -7.60
CA HIS A 110 7.06 13.57 -6.69
C HIS A 110 7.26 13.18 -5.22
N GLN A 111 7.15 11.89 -4.90
CA GLN A 111 7.30 11.43 -3.52
C GLN A 111 8.72 11.57 -3.00
N ILE A 112 9.75 11.27 -3.81
CA ILE A 112 11.13 11.40 -3.34
C ILE A 112 11.53 12.86 -3.17
N ILE A 113 11.14 13.74 -4.09
CA ILE A 113 11.37 15.19 -3.97
C ILE A 113 10.73 15.70 -2.66
N PHE A 114 9.49 15.31 -2.41
CA PHE A 114 8.79 15.69 -1.19
C PHE A 114 9.53 15.21 0.07
N LEU A 115 9.86 13.92 0.15
CA LEU A 115 10.53 13.35 1.33
C LEU A 115 11.94 13.92 1.56
N GLN A 116 12.69 14.24 0.48
CA GLN A 116 14.01 14.87 0.60
C GLN A 116 13.92 16.30 1.14
N ASN A 117 12.86 17.03 0.80
CA ASN A 117 12.62 18.41 1.29
C ASN A 117 11.97 18.46 2.68
N HIS A 118 11.44 17.33 3.18
CA HIS A 118 10.76 17.22 4.47
C HIS A 118 11.37 16.08 5.28
N SER A 119 12.53 16.34 5.89
CA SER A 119 13.29 15.32 6.63
C SER A 119 12.57 14.80 7.89
N ASP A 120 11.60 15.54 8.38
CA ASP A 120 10.75 15.23 9.52
C ASP A 120 9.57 14.28 9.16
N ILE A 121 9.28 14.06 7.87
CA ILE A 121 8.25 13.13 7.41
C ILE A 121 8.81 11.72 7.22
N ALA A 122 8.22 10.77 7.91
CA ALA A 122 8.63 9.36 7.88
C ALA A 122 8.07 8.60 6.66
N ALA A 123 6.81 8.90 6.30
CA ALA A 123 6.15 8.28 5.16
C ALA A 123 5.18 9.26 4.49
N ALA A 124 5.15 9.21 3.16
CA ALA A 124 4.25 9.98 2.32
C ALA A 124 3.39 9.05 1.45
N GLY A 125 2.07 9.13 1.60
CA GLY A 125 1.09 8.55 0.68
C GLY A 125 0.76 9.51 -0.47
N THR A 126 -0.09 9.06 -1.39
CA THR A 126 -0.72 9.92 -2.41
C THR A 126 -2.22 9.65 -2.47
N ALA A 127 -2.98 10.53 -3.10
CA ALA A 127 -4.30 10.15 -3.55
C ALA A 127 -4.20 8.97 -4.54
N VAL A 128 -5.28 8.22 -4.68
CA VAL A 128 -5.35 7.10 -5.63
C VAL A 128 -6.59 7.22 -6.51
N ILE A 129 -6.46 6.81 -7.76
CA ILE A 129 -7.57 6.69 -8.70
C ILE A 129 -8.19 5.30 -8.50
N GLU A 130 -9.38 5.23 -7.93
CA GLU A 130 -10.14 3.98 -7.89
C GLU A 130 -10.77 3.72 -9.26
N SER A 131 -10.64 2.49 -9.75
CA SER A 131 -11.08 2.12 -11.09
C SER A 131 -11.99 0.92 -11.09
N ASP A 132 -12.85 0.86 -12.11
CA ASP A 132 -13.52 -0.37 -12.51
C ASP A 132 -12.59 -1.17 -13.43
N ASP A 133 -12.01 -2.25 -12.88
CA ASP A 133 -11.08 -3.07 -13.63
C ASP A 133 -11.71 -3.73 -14.85
N HIS A 134 -12.99 -4.08 -14.80
CA HIS A 134 -13.70 -4.64 -15.98
C HIS A 134 -13.72 -3.66 -17.16
N ILE A 135 -13.96 -2.37 -16.88
CA ILE A 135 -13.90 -1.33 -17.90
C ILE A 135 -12.47 -1.15 -18.40
N TYR A 136 -11.49 -1.15 -17.49
CA TYR A 136 -10.09 -1.02 -17.86
C TYR A 136 -9.62 -2.17 -18.75
N GLN A 137 -9.89 -3.42 -18.38
CA GLN A 137 -9.47 -4.58 -19.17
C GLN A 137 -10.05 -4.56 -20.58
N LYS A 138 -11.27 -4.03 -20.73
CA LYS A 138 -11.96 -3.91 -22.01
C LYS A 138 -11.44 -2.79 -22.91
N THR A 139 -11.08 -1.66 -22.31
CA THR A 139 -10.77 -0.42 -23.05
C THR A 139 -9.28 -0.07 -23.05
N LYS A 140 -8.52 -0.62 -22.10
CA LYS A 140 -7.14 -0.22 -21.77
C LYS A 140 -6.99 1.31 -21.58
N ASN A 141 -8.09 1.97 -21.19
CA ASN A 141 -8.16 3.41 -21.00
C ASN A 141 -8.44 3.74 -19.53
N LEU A 142 -7.44 4.29 -18.85
CA LEU A 142 -7.50 4.64 -17.43
C LEU A 142 -8.60 5.69 -17.14
N ASN A 143 -8.79 6.64 -18.04
CA ASN A 143 -9.79 7.70 -17.84
C ASN A 143 -11.22 7.15 -17.89
N LEU A 144 -11.50 6.23 -18.80
CA LEU A 144 -12.83 5.62 -18.90
C LEU A 144 -13.14 4.69 -17.73
N ALA A 145 -12.13 4.05 -17.17
CA ALA A 145 -12.27 3.14 -16.06
C ALA A 145 -12.26 3.86 -14.68
N THR A 146 -11.90 5.13 -14.61
CA THR A 146 -11.89 5.91 -13.37
C THR A 146 -13.29 6.04 -12.78
N THR A 147 -13.47 5.57 -11.55
CA THR A 147 -14.74 5.69 -10.81
C THR A 147 -14.72 6.88 -9.85
N LYS A 148 -13.62 7.08 -9.16
CA LYS A 148 -13.41 8.22 -8.25
C LYS A 148 -11.94 8.39 -7.89
N ILE A 149 -11.60 9.57 -7.34
CA ILE A 149 -10.33 9.81 -6.67
C ILE A 149 -10.54 9.69 -5.17
N ARG A 150 -9.72 8.86 -4.51
CA ARG A 150 -9.69 8.73 -3.06
C ARG A 150 -8.50 9.51 -2.51
N SER A 151 -8.80 10.68 -1.93
CA SER A 151 -7.84 11.48 -1.17
C SER A 151 -7.99 11.19 0.32
N LEU A 152 -6.89 11.33 1.06
CA LEU A 152 -6.81 11.21 2.50
C LEU A 152 -6.26 12.52 3.09
N PRO A 153 -6.38 12.77 4.41
CA PRO A 153 -5.87 13.99 5.00
C PRO A 153 -4.38 14.21 4.68
N GLU A 154 -4.01 15.42 4.28
CA GLU A 154 -2.66 15.73 3.82
C GLU A 154 -1.67 15.85 4.98
N LYS A 155 -2.00 16.68 5.97
CA LYS A 155 -1.09 17.09 7.04
C LYS A 155 -1.06 16.07 8.20
N ASP A 156 0.09 16.00 8.87
CA ASP A 156 0.33 15.09 9.98
C ASP A 156 -0.74 15.13 11.08
N ASP A 157 -1.09 16.32 11.61
CA ASP A 157 -2.12 16.45 12.64
C ASP A 157 -3.47 15.88 12.21
N ASP A 158 -3.83 16.03 10.94
CA ASP A 158 -5.05 15.50 10.36
C ASP A 158 -4.95 13.99 10.12
N THR A 159 -3.77 13.49 9.72
CA THR A 159 -3.52 12.05 9.58
C THR A 159 -3.62 11.35 10.93
N VAL A 160 -3.07 11.93 12.00
CA VAL A 160 -3.19 11.41 13.38
C VAL A 160 -4.65 11.39 13.84
N ARG A 161 -5.40 12.46 13.62
CA ARG A 161 -6.84 12.51 13.92
C ARG A 161 -7.62 11.46 13.14
N TYR A 162 -7.33 11.32 11.87
CA TYR A 162 -7.98 10.34 10.99
C TYR A 162 -7.61 8.90 11.37
N CYS A 163 -6.38 8.67 11.85
CA CYS A 163 -5.93 7.36 12.33
C CYS A 163 -6.78 6.82 13.50
N ARG A 164 -7.48 7.67 14.26
CA ARG A 164 -8.41 7.20 15.30
C ARG A 164 -9.57 6.40 14.75
N ILE A 165 -9.96 6.64 13.50
CA ILE A 165 -11.15 6.06 12.86
C ILE A 165 -10.84 5.23 11.63
N ASN A 166 -9.75 5.49 10.89
CA ASN A 166 -9.42 4.76 9.65
C ASN A 166 -7.92 4.81 9.34
N SER A 167 -7.47 3.98 8.39
CA SER A 167 -6.10 4.00 7.85
C SER A 167 -5.82 5.38 7.23
N PRO A 168 -4.80 6.12 7.69
CA PRO A 168 -4.56 7.51 7.29
C PRO A 168 -3.78 7.64 5.97
N LEU A 169 -3.13 6.58 5.49
CA LEU A 169 -2.45 6.55 4.20
C LEU A 169 -3.02 5.42 3.32
N ASN A 170 -2.97 5.63 2.01
CA ASN A 170 -3.22 4.58 1.02
C ASN A 170 -1.97 3.72 0.90
N HIS A 171 -1.98 2.52 1.45
CA HIS A 171 -0.82 1.62 1.50
C HIS A 171 -0.16 1.38 0.12
N PRO A 172 -0.91 1.10 -0.96
CA PRO A 172 -0.31 0.87 -2.28
C PRO A 172 0.36 2.10 -2.89
N SER A 173 0.14 3.28 -2.30
CA SER A 173 0.71 4.53 -2.80
C SER A 173 1.78 5.12 -1.89
N MET A 174 2.21 4.41 -0.85
CA MET A 174 3.15 4.97 0.11
C MET A 174 4.61 4.88 -0.37
N MET A 175 5.41 5.90 0.00
CA MET A 175 6.87 5.87 0.04
C MET A 175 7.32 6.25 1.45
N ALA A 176 8.34 5.59 1.99
CA ALA A 176 8.75 5.77 3.36
C ALA A 176 10.27 5.69 3.56
N ARG A 177 10.76 6.26 4.68
CA ARG A 177 12.13 6.09 5.14
C ARG A 177 12.30 4.71 5.77
N THR A 178 13.11 3.87 5.16
CA THR A 178 13.31 2.47 5.54
C THR A 178 13.67 2.32 7.02
N ALA A 179 14.59 3.15 7.52
CA ALA A 179 15.06 3.10 8.91
C ALA A 179 13.93 3.35 9.92
N ILE A 180 13.03 4.31 9.65
CA ILE A 180 11.93 4.65 10.57
C ILE A 180 10.88 3.54 10.59
N ILE A 181 10.58 2.94 9.42
CA ILE A 181 9.68 1.78 9.36
C ILE A 181 10.24 0.60 10.15
N ARG A 182 11.53 0.31 10.04
CA ARG A 182 12.19 -0.73 10.85
C ARG A 182 12.16 -0.41 12.34
N GLN A 183 12.44 0.82 12.71
CA GLN A 183 12.41 1.28 14.12
C GLN A 183 11.02 1.13 14.75
N SER A 184 9.94 1.32 13.98
CA SER A 184 8.57 1.10 14.47
C SER A 184 8.22 -0.38 14.67
N GLY A 185 9.07 -1.31 14.21
CA GLY A 185 8.85 -2.75 14.25
C GLY A 185 8.33 -3.33 12.92
N GLY A 186 8.16 -2.50 11.88
CA GLY A 186 7.74 -2.94 10.56
C GLY A 186 6.32 -3.52 10.50
N TYR A 187 6.13 -4.46 9.58
CA TYR A 187 4.83 -5.13 9.38
C TYR A 187 4.61 -6.20 10.45
N ARG A 188 3.56 -6.05 11.25
CA ARG A 188 3.13 -7.03 12.25
C ARG A 188 1.88 -7.74 11.77
N GLN A 189 1.71 -9.00 12.12
CA GLN A 189 0.56 -9.82 11.74
C GLN A 189 -0.75 -9.23 12.29
N LEU A 190 -1.44 -8.47 11.45
CA LEU A 190 -2.75 -7.90 11.68
C LEU A 190 -3.65 -8.17 10.47
N HIS A 191 -4.07 -9.40 10.30
CA HIS A 191 -4.83 -9.88 9.15
C HIS A 191 -5.86 -8.86 8.63
N PHE A 192 -5.73 -8.41 7.37
CA PHE A 192 -6.48 -7.33 6.72
C PHE A 192 -6.34 -5.92 7.30
N MET A 193 -5.47 -5.70 8.28
CA MET A 193 -5.26 -4.40 8.94
C MET A 193 -3.77 -4.07 9.09
N GLU A 194 -2.91 -4.71 8.28
CA GLU A 194 -1.46 -4.58 8.29
C GLU A 194 -1.03 -3.12 8.10
N ASP A 195 -1.62 -2.46 7.12
CA ASP A 195 -1.36 -1.06 6.81
C ASP A 195 -1.75 -0.14 7.97
N TYR A 196 -2.94 -0.35 8.50
CA TYR A 196 -3.45 0.46 9.60
C TYR A 196 -2.61 0.25 10.87
N GLY A 197 -2.19 -1.00 11.13
CA GLY A 197 -1.27 -1.33 12.22
C GLY A 197 0.06 -0.60 12.09
N LEU A 198 0.63 -0.58 10.89
CA LEU A 198 1.89 0.10 10.60
C LEU A 198 1.79 1.62 10.86
N TRP A 199 0.72 2.27 10.38
CA TRP A 199 0.54 3.71 10.62
C TRP A 199 0.36 4.04 12.09
N ALA A 200 -0.40 3.22 12.82
CA ALA A 200 -0.57 3.39 14.26
C ALA A 200 0.76 3.25 15.03
N GLN A 201 1.60 2.29 14.63
CA GLN A 201 2.95 2.12 15.20
C GLN A 201 3.84 3.35 14.94
N LEU A 202 3.86 3.85 13.70
CA LEU A 202 4.63 5.03 13.35
C LEU A 202 4.20 6.25 14.17
N ILE A 203 2.91 6.51 14.26
CA ILE A 203 2.36 7.59 15.08
C ILE A 203 2.75 7.43 16.54
N SER A 204 2.75 6.20 17.07
CA SER A 204 3.07 5.94 18.48
C SER A 204 4.52 6.25 18.88
N ILE A 205 5.43 6.22 17.91
CA ILE A 205 6.84 6.61 18.10
C ILE A 205 7.12 8.07 17.74
N GLY A 206 6.07 8.86 17.46
CA GLY A 206 6.17 10.27 17.08
C GLY A 206 6.58 10.51 15.62
N ALA A 207 6.55 9.49 14.78
CA ALA A 207 6.85 9.63 13.35
C ALA A 207 5.70 10.34 12.63
N ARG A 208 6.06 11.32 11.78
CA ARG A 208 5.10 12.16 11.05
C ARG A 208 4.76 11.56 9.68
N LEU A 209 3.48 11.65 9.33
CA LEU A 209 2.91 11.13 8.08
C LEU A 209 2.34 12.26 7.24
N HIS A 210 2.36 12.08 5.91
CA HIS A 210 1.79 13.05 4.97
C HIS A 210 1.11 12.35 3.78
N ASN A 211 0.13 12.99 3.15
CA ASN A 211 -0.39 12.56 1.86
C ASN A 211 -0.27 13.69 0.84
N LEU A 212 0.38 13.40 -0.28
CA LEU A 212 0.33 14.28 -1.45
C LEU A 212 -1.08 14.25 -2.05
N PRO A 213 -1.65 15.40 -2.43
CA PRO A 213 -3.00 15.46 -2.98
C PRO A 213 -3.12 14.87 -4.40
N GLU A 214 -1.99 14.76 -5.12
CA GLU A 214 -2.00 14.23 -6.47
C GLU A 214 -2.33 12.74 -6.50
N PRO A 215 -3.21 12.30 -7.42
CA PRO A 215 -3.50 10.89 -7.62
C PRO A 215 -2.40 10.26 -8.49
N LEU A 216 -1.48 9.54 -7.86
CA LEU A 216 -0.29 8.97 -8.50
C LEU A 216 -0.28 7.43 -8.57
N THR A 217 -1.36 6.80 -8.14
CA THR A 217 -1.56 5.35 -8.23
C THR A 217 -2.96 5.05 -8.75
N TYR A 218 -3.04 4.20 -9.75
CA TYR A 218 -4.27 3.66 -10.25
C TYR A 218 -4.58 2.36 -9.51
N PHE A 219 -5.60 2.40 -8.66
CA PHE A 219 -5.99 1.33 -7.75
C PHE A 219 -7.14 0.53 -8.33
N ARG A 220 -6.91 -0.74 -8.64
CA ARG A 220 -7.95 -1.63 -9.17
C ARG A 220 -8.93 -2.00 -8.06
N THR A 221 -10.21 -1.74 -8.30
CA THR A 221 -11.28 -2.15 -7.40
C THR A 221 -11.99 -3.38 -7.98
N LEU A 222 -11.60 -4.55 -7.49
CA LEU A 222 -12.28 -5.78 -7.84
C LEU A 222 -13.44 -6.03 -6.87
N THR A 223 -14.59 -6.44 -7.40
CA THR A 223 -15.76 -6.85 -6.59
C THR A 223 -15.39 -7.92 -5.55
N ALA A 224 -14.49 -8.83 -5.91
CA ALA A 224 -13.95 -9.85 -5.02
C ALA A 224 -13.14 -9.28 -3.84
N GLN A 225 -12.43 -8.15 -3.99
CA GLN A 225 -11.71 -7.49 -2.89
C GLN A 225 -12.68 -6.88 -1.88
N ILE A 226 -13.79 -6.32 -2.35
CA ILE A 226 -14.84 -5.76 -1.50
C ILE A 226 -15.49 -6.90 -0.70
N GLN A 227 -15.78 -8.04 -1.32
CA GLN A 227 -16.40 -9.21 -0.66
C GLN A 227 -15.49 -9.81 0.41
N ARG A 228 -14.18 -9.92 0.18
CA ARG A 228 -13.21 -10.43 1.18
C ARG A 228 -13.12 -9.59 2.44
N ARG A 229 -13.45 -8.30 2.37
CA ARG A 229 -13.44 -7.35 3.50
C ARG A 229 -14.78 -7.25 4.21
N THR A 230 -15.75 -8.11 3.88
CA THR A 230 -17.07 -8.21 4.53
C THR A 230 -17.20 -9.55 5.25
N GLY A 231 -18.01 -9.60 6.31
CA GLY A 231 -18.26 -10.83 7.07
C GLY A 231 -17.75 -10.80 8.50
N VAL A 232 -18.08 -11.83 9.27
CA VAL A 232 -17.80 -11.93 10.72
C VAL A 232 -16.30 -12.04 11.02
N GLY A 233 -15.53 -12.64 10.11
CA GLY A 233 -14.08 -12.84 10.27
C GLY A 233 -13.26 -11.54 10.43
N ILE A 234 -13.80 -10.39 9.99
CA ILE A 234 -13.12 -9.10 10.12
C ILE A 234 -13.29 -8.42 11.48
N LEU A 235 -14.18 -8.93 12.35
CA LEU A 235 -14.44 -8.32 13.66
C LEU A 235 -13.24 -8.44 14.60
N LYS A 236 -12.57 -9.60 14.62
CA LYS A 236 -11.39 -9.83 15.45
C LYS A 236 -10.22 -8.89 15.08
N PRO A 237 -9.80 -8.78 13.81
CA PRO A 237 -8.80 -7.79 13.38
C PRO A 237 -9.21 -6.35 13.70
N LYS A 238 -10.48 -5.98 13.52
CA LYS A 238 -10.97 -4.64 13.86
C LYS A 238 -10.87 -4.34 15.36
N TRP A 239 -11.16 -5.30 16.21
CA TRP A 239 -11.01 -5.15 17.64
C TRP A 239 -9.54 -5.05 18.01
N GLN A 240 -8.69 -5.87 17.44
CA GLN A 240 -7.25 -5.88 17.68
C GLN A 240 -6.60 -4.53 17.32
N ILE A 241 -6.98 -3.93 16.18
CA ILE A 241 -6.47 -2.60 15.84
C ILE A 241 -6.96 -1.53 16.83
N GLN A 242 -8.21 -1.60 17.33
CA GLN A 242 -8.67 -0.66 18.35
C GLN A 242 -7.90 -0.82 19.67
N GLN A 243 -7.56 -2.04 20.07
CA GLN A 243 -6.72 -2.29 21.23
C GLN A 243 -5.32 -1.69 21.05
N ASN A 244 -4.72 -1.83 19.87
CA ASN A 244 -3.44 -1.22 19.55
C ASN A 244 -3.52 0.31 19.61
N LEU A 245 -4.56 0.93 19.04
CA LEU A 245 -4.74 2.38 19.09
C LEU A 245 -4.88 2.89 20.53
N ILE A 246 -5.54 2.12 21.42
CA ILE A 246 -5.63 2.44 22.85
C ILE A 246 -4.26 2.33 23.50
N SER A 247 -3.53 1.23 23.29
CA SER A 247 -2.21 1.00 23.89
C SER A 247 -1.15 2.03 23.46
N TYR A 248 -1.30 2.56 22.24
CA TYR A 248 -0.45 3.62 21.70
C TYR A 248 -0.89 5.03 22.11
N GLY A 249 -1.97 5.18 22.90
CA GLY A 249 -2.48 6.48 23.32
C GLY A 249 -3.14 7.31 22.20
N ILE A 250 -3.38 6.72 21.04
CA ILE A 250 -3.97 7.40 19.87
C ILE A 250 -5.47 7.64 20.08
N THR A 251 -6.14 6.72 20.78
CA THR A 251 -7.58 6.82 21.08
C THR A 251 -7.90 6.37 22.49
N SER A 252 -9.02 6.86 23.06
CA SER A 252 -9.52 6.40 24.34
C SER A 252 -10.40 5.15 24.22
N LYS A 253 -10.56 4.40 25.32
CA LYS A 253 -11.45 3.21 25.34
C LYS A 253 -12.89 3.53 24.89
N PRO A 254 -13.57 4.60 25.38
CA PRO A 254 -14.91 4.95 24.91
C PRO A 254 -14.97 5.24 23.41
N GLN A 255 -13.97 5.99 22.90
CA GLN A 255 -13.86 6.32 21.48
C GLN A 255 -13.67 5.05 20.63
N ALA A 256 -12.82 4.13 21.06
CA ALA A 256 -12.56 2.87 20.36
C ALA A 256 -13.81 2.00 20.24
N ILE A 257 -14.59 1.90 21.33
CA ILE A 257 -15.87 1.17 21.35
C ILE A 257 -16.87 1.83 20.39
N PHE A 258 -17.02 3.16 20.47
CA PHE A 258 -17.86 3.91 19.55
C PHE A 258 -17.47 3.70 18.09
N ASN A 259 -16.18 3.81 17.76
CA ASN A 259 -15.65 3.60 16.41
C ASN A 259 -15.96 2.17 15.91
N LEU A 260 -15.81 1.16 16.78
CA LEU A 260 -16.10 -0.23 16.42
C LEU A 260 -17.58 -0.41 16.08
N ILE A 261 -18.48 0.15 16.91
CA ILE A 261 -19.93 0.07 16.70
C ILE A 261 -20.32 0.76 15.39
N VAL A 262 -19.90 2.02 15.20
CA VAL A 262 -20.24 2.81 14.02
C VAL A 262 -19.73 2.12 12.75
N ARG A 263 -18.47 1.65 12.73
CA ARG A 263 -17.89 0.98 11.56
C ARG A 263 -18.51 -0.37 11.27
N THR A 264 -18.98 -1.08 12.29
CA THR A 264 -19.68 -2.35 12.10
C THR A 264 -21.07 -2.09 11.55
N PHE A 265 -21.81 -1.14 12.14
CA PHE A 265 -23.15 -0.76 11.71
C PHE A 265 -23.19 -0.22 10.26
N TYR A 266 -22.23 0.66 9.90
CA TYR A 266 -22.12 1.23 8.54
C TYR A 266 -21.85 0.20 7.43
N ARG A 267 -21.33 -0.98 7.78
CA ARG A 267 -21.06 -2.07 6.82
C ARG A 267 -22.18 -3.11 6.76
N THR A 268 -23.08 -3.13 7.77
CA THR A 268 -24.23 -4.03 7.78
C THR A 268 -25.47 -3.42 7.11
N ILE A 269 -25.48 -2.10 6.87
CA ILE A 269 -26.54 -1.45 6.10
C ILE A 269 -26.32 -1.77 4.62
N PRO A 270 -27.26 -2.48 3.94
CA PRO A 270 -27.17 -2.66 2.50
C PRO A 270 -27.15 -1.28 1.82
N ARG A 271 -26.10 -0.98 1.10
CA ARG A 271 -26.12 0.22 0.24
C ARG A 271 -27.21 -0.02 -0.80
N PRO A 272 -28.22 0.86 -0.93
CA PRO A 272 -29.13 0.76 -2.04
C PRO A 272 -28.30 0.82 -3.32
N THR A 273 -28.41 -0.22 -4.14
CA THR A 273 -27.88 -0.24 -5.47
C THR A 273 -28.46 0.96 -6.20
N LEU A 274 -27.70 2.03 -6.33
CA LEU A 274 -28.00 3.07 -7.28
C LEU A 274 -27.88 2.44 -8.69
N LYS A 275 -29.00 1.86 -9.14
CA LYS A 275 -29.23 1.66 -10.56
C LYS A 275 -29.25 3.05 -11.20
N LYS A 276 -28.24 3.34 -11.97
CA LYS A 276 -28.36 4.17 -13.18
C LYS A 276 -27.28 3.74 -14.16
#